data_dc51e0cfe5ca109ad72157bf577bd90b
#
_entry.id   dc51e0cfe5ca109ad72157bf577bd90b
#
_cell.length_a   1.000
_cell.length_b   1.000
_cell.length_c   1.000
_cell.angle_alpha   90.00
_cell.angle_beta   90.00
_cell.angle_gamma   90.00
#
_symmetry.space_group_name_H-M   'P 1'
#
loop_
_entity.id
_entity.type
_entity.pdbx_description
1 polymer ?
#
loop_
_entity_poly.entity_id
_entity_poly.type
_entity_poly.pdbx_seq_one_letter_code
_entity_poly.pdbx_strand_id
1 'polypeptide(L)'
;MVGGSDAAKLRRQMREIERINRSLRNFRILAGAEVNIDREGNLDIDDETLAALDVVGIAVHSHFSLPRAEMTARIVRAMQNPHADILFHPTGRKIGKREAYDVDMDAVIAAARETGTVLELDAYPDRLDLRDEHVRRAIAAGVPIVVDSDAHSVEHLAFPREHGVDQARRGWATAADVLNTRPADDFLAALKGGRARPRR
;
A
#
# COMPACT_ATOMS: atom_id res chain seq x y z
N MET A 1 19.30 2.91 3.03
CA MET A 1 18.08 3.69 3.25
C MET A 1 18.16 4.93 2.37
N VAL A 2 17.31 5.01 1.36
CA VAL A 2 17.18 6.22 0.55
C VAL A 2 16.33 7.17 1.39
N GLY A 3 16.97 8.15 2.04
CA GLY A 3 16.41 9.34 2.64
C GLY A 3 15.03 9.23 3.29
N GLY A 4 14.89 8.49 4.39
CA GLY A 4 13.62 8.34 5.09
C GLY A 4 12.97 9.70 5.36
N SER A 5 11.68 9.80 5.09
CA SER A 5 10.91 10.98 5.44
C SER A 5 10.67 10.97 6.95
N ASP A 6 11.09 12.01 7.64
CA ASP A 6 10.69 12.25 9.02
C ASP A 6 9.34 12.99 9.08
N ALA A 7 8.72 13.03 10.26
CA ALA A 7 7.45 13.71 10.47
C ALA A 7 7.46 15.19 10.02
N ALA A 8 8.59 15.89 10.15
CA ALA A 8 8.71 17.30 9.75
C ALA A 8 8.70 17.45 8.21
N LYS A 9 9.33 16.53 7.48
CA LYS A 9 9.29 16.50 6.00
C LYS A 9 7.89 16.18 5.51
N LEU A 10 7.23 15.17 6.10
CA LEU A 10 5.86 14.80 5.74
C LEU A 10 4.90 15.98 5.96
N ARG A 11 4.98 16.66 7.10
CA ARG A 11 4.15 17.85 7.36
C ARG A 11 4.41 19.00 6.37
N ARG A 12 5.65 19.17 5.89
CA ARG A 12 5.94 20.15 4.81
C ARG A 12 5.31 19.73 3.49
N GLN A 13 5.46 18.46 3.12
CA GLN A 13 4.88 17.90 1.90
C GLN A 13 3.35 18.05 1.90
N MET A 14 2.69 17.74 3.01
CA MET A 14 1.24 17.91 3.15
C MET A 14 0.79 19.35 2.89
N ARG A 15 1.49 20.35 3.48
CA ARG A 15 1.18 21.75 3.23
C ARG A 15 1.39 22.16 1.76
N GLU A 16 2.43 21.62 1.13
CA GLU A 16 2.68 21.89 -0.30
C GLU A 16 1.61 21.25 -1.19
N ILE A 17 1.22 19.99 -0.91
CA ILE A 17 0.13 19.31 -1.62
C ILE A 17 -1.18 20.08 -1.44
N GLU A 18 -1.50 20.53 -0.23
CA GLU A 18 -2.68 21.35 0.03
C GLU A 18 -2.67 22.63 -0.82
N ARG A 19 -1.52 23.32 -0.87
CA ARG A 19 -1.34 24.52 -1.69
C ARG A 19 -1.58 24.25 -3.18
N ILE A 20 -1.03 23.15 -3.70
CA ILE A 20 -1.19 22.74 -5.10
C ILE A 20 -2.65 22.39 -5.39
N ASN A 21 -3.30 21.62 -4.52
CA ASN A 21 -4.68 21.20 -4.69
C ASN A 21 -5.66 22.38 -4.83
N ARG A 22 -5.37 23.53 -4.21
CA ARG A 22 -6.21 24.76 -4.36
C ARG A 22 -6.25 25.28 -5.81
N SER A 23 -5.24 24.97 -6.62
CA SER A 23 -5.15 25.37 -8.02
C SER A 23 -5.66 24.32 -9.01
N LEU A 24 -5.84 23.07 -8.55
CA LEU A 24 -6.25 21.97 -9.39
C LEU A 24 -7.80 21.95 -9.55
N ARG A 25 -8.25 21.56 -10.75
CA ARG A 25 -9.66 21.32 -11.07
C ARG A 25 -9.81 19.89 -11.59
N ASN A 26 -10.79 19.16 -11.05
CA ASN A 26 -11.08 17.75 -11.43
C ASN A 26 -9.90 16.79 -11.22
N PHE A 27 -8.94 17.16 -10.37
CA PHE A 27 -7.80 16.36 -9.97
C PHE A 27 -7.42 16.70 -8.53
N ARG A 28 -7.07 15.69 -7.73
CA ARG A 28 -6.64 15.85 -6.35
C ARG A 28 -5.40 15.00 -6.10
N ILE A 29 -4.38 15.60 -5.52
CA ILE A 29 -3.21 14.91 -5.02
C ILE A 29 -3.51 14.50 -3.57
N LEU A 30 -3.36 13.22 -3.26
CA LEU A 30 -3.47 12.70 -1.90
C LEU A 30 -2.08 12.73 -1.24
N ALA A 31 -2.03 13.19 0.00
CA ALA A 31 -0.81 13.15 0.79
C ALA A 31 -0.65 11.75 1.39
N GLY A 32 0.37 11.02 0.98
CA GLY A 32 0.66 9.68 1.48
C GLY A 32 2.11 9.49 1.86
N ALA A 33 2.38 8.38 2.53
CA ALA A 33 3.73 7.93 2.82
C ALA A 33 3.82 6.41 2.75
N GLU A 34 4.97 5.92 2.29
CA GLU A 34 5.39 4.55 2.49
C GLU A 34 6.21 4.49 3.78
N VAL A 35 5.68 3.76 4.76
CA VAL A 35 6.18 3.71 6.14
C VAL A 35 6.82 2.35 6.38
N ASN A 36 8.01 2.36 6.97
CA ASN A 36 8.70 1.11 7.24
C ASN A 36 8.07 0.36 8.40
N ILE A 37 7.98 -0.95 8.23
CA ILE A 37 7.71 -1.89 9.31
C ILE A 37 9.05 -2.27 9.93
N ASP A 38 9.27 -1.98 11.22
CA ASP A 38 10.48 -2.40 11.93
C ASP A 38 10.48 -3.92 12.17
N ARG A 39 11.56 -4.45 12.77
CA ARG A 39 11.67 -5.89 13.03
C ARG A 39 10.56 -6.42 13.92
N GLU A 40 10.11 -5.62 14.85
CA GLU A 40 9.08 -5.94 15.85
C GLU A 40 7.65 -5.74 15.34
N GLY A 41 7.48 -5.17 14.12
CA GLY A 41 6.18 -4.87 13.51
C GLY A 41 5.60 -3.52 13.90
N ASN A 42 6.40 -2.60 14.43
CA ASN A 42 5.97 -1.22 14.64
C ASN A 42 6.22 -0.39 13.38
N LEU A 43 5.57 0.76 13.28
CA LEU A 43 5.78 1.73 12.20
C LEU A 43 6.80 2.79 12.63
N ASP A 44 7.68 3.21 11.72
CA ASP A 44 8.76 4.16 12.01
C ASP A 44 8.33 5.64 11.99
N ILE A 45 7.02 5.92 11.89
CA ILE A 45 6.41 7.26 11.97
C ILE A 45 5.38 7.26 13.10
N ASP A 46 5.31 8.37 13.84
CA ASP A 46 4.37 8.54 14.95
C ASP A 46 2.90 8.59 14.47
N ASP A 47 1.99 8.08 15.32
CA ASP A 47 0.56 7.98 15.01
C ASP A 47 -0.10 9.34 14.74
N GLU A 48 0.35 10.44 15.35
CA GLU A 48 -0.17 11.79 15.09
C GLU A 48 0.11 12.19 13.63
N THR A 49 1.32 11.91 13.14
CA THR A 49 1.71 12.18 11.76
C THR A 49 0.97 11.24 10.78
N LEU A 50 0.87 9.95 11.12
CA LEU A 50 0.11 8.98 10.31
C LEU A 50 -1.37 9.38 10.20
N ALA A 51 -1.98 9.79 11.29
CA ALA A 51 -3.37 10.26 11.32
C ALA A 51 -3.63 11.47 10.41
N ALA A 52 -2.61 12.28 10.15
CA ALA A 52 -2.72 13.47 9.32
C ALA A 52 -2.58 13.19 7.81
N LEU A 53 -2.05 12.03 7.40
CA LEU A 53 -1.91 11.63 6.00
C LEU A 53 -3.26 11.19 5.38
N ASP A 54 -3.42 11.36 4.07
CA ASP A 54 -4.59 10.85 3.33
C ASP A 54 -4.51 9.34 3.14
N VAL A 55 -3.31 8.80 2.91
CA VAL A 55 -3.06 7.38 2.68
C VAL A 55 -1.76 6.99 3.38
N VAL A 56 -1.78 5.89 4.10
CA VAL A 56 -0.60 5.30 4.73
C VAL A 56 -0.36 3.91 4.16
N GLY A 57 0.69 3.78 3.36
CA GLY A 57 1.22 2.48 2.94
C GLY A 57 2.27 1.99 3.94
N ILE A 58 2.27 0.72 4.26
CA ILE A 58 3.26 0.09 5.13
C ILE A 58 4.04 -0.97 4.38
N ALA A 59 5.35 -1.04 4.59
CA ALA A 59 6.22 -1.91 3.80
C ALA A 59 7.39 -2.51 4.58
N VAL A 60 7.84 -3.68 4.14
CA VAL A 60 9.06 -4.33 4.66
C VAL A 60 10.25 -3.95 3.79
N HIS A 61 11.22 -3.22 4.37
CA HIS A 61 12.45 -2.80 3.68
C HIS A 61 13.74 -3.36 4.30
N SER A 62 13.61 -4.16 5.34
CA SER A 62 14.78 -4.72 6.06
C SER A 62 14.49 -6.11 6.59
N HIS A 63 15.55 -6.81 7.04
CA HIS A 63 15.41 -8.12 7.66
C HIS A 63 14.67 -9.15 6.79
N PHE A 64 14.95 -9.18 5.48
CA PHE A 64 14.28 -10.05 4.51
C PHE A 64 14.49 -11.55 4.75
N SER A 65 15.47 -11.92 5.57
CA SER A 65 15.82 -13.31 5.90
C SER A 65 15.17 -13.82 7.20
N LEU A 66 14.20 -13.10 7.75
CA LEU A 66 13.46 -13.59 8.93
C LEU A 66 12.77 -14.92 8.62
N PRO A 67 12.70 -15.85 9.58
CA PRO A 67 11.88 -17.04 9.46
C PRO A 67 10.41 -16.70 9.16
N ARG A 68 9.73 -17.56 8.42
CA ARG A 68 8.34 -17.37 7.98
C ARG A 68 7.39 -16.91 9.08
N ALA A 69 7.45 -17.55 10.23
CA ALA A 69 6.58 -17.21 11.36
C ALA A 69 6.85 -15.80 11.89
N GLU A 70 8.13 -15.41 12.00
CA GLU A 70 8.53 -14.07 12.47
C GLU A 70 8.15 -12.99 11.46
N MET A 71 8.43 -13.22 10.16
CA MET A 71 8.05 -12.29 9.10
C MET A 71 6.54 -12.08 9.04
N THR A 72 5.78 -13.17 9.12
CA THR A 72 4.32 -13.11 9.13
C THR A 72 3.79 -12.35 10.34
N ALA A 73 4.26 -12.67 11.55
CA ALA A 73 3.86 -11.99 12.77
C ALA A 73 4.18 -10.49 12.75
N ARG A 74 5.35 -10.12 12.22
CA ARG A 74 5.79 -8.73 12.01
C ARG A 74 4.81 -7.95 11.14
N ILE A 75 4.44 -8.50 9.97
CA ILE A 75 3.51 -7.86 9.03
C ILE A 75 2.11 -7.76 9.63
N VAL A 76 1.59 -8.86 10.20
CA VAL A 76 0.27 -8.90 10.84
C VAL A 76 0.17 -7.86 11.96
N ARG A 77 1.21 -7.74 12.79
CA ARG A 77 1.25 -6.72 13.84
C ARG A 77 1.20 -5.30 13.28
N ALA A 78 1.97 -5.00 12.23
CA ALA A 78 1.94 -3.69 11.58
C ALA A 78 0.55 -3.36 11.02
N MET A 79 -0.12 -4.35 10.44
CA MET A 79 -1.49 -4.20 9.92
C MET A 79 -2.53 -3.92 11.01
N GLN A 80 -2.25 -4.19 12.29
CA GLN A 80 -3.13 -3.86 13.41
C GLN A 80 -3.10 -2.35 13.75
N ASN A 81 -2.09 -1.61 13.29
CA ASN A 81 -2.07 -0.16 13.47
C ASN A 81 -3.30 0.47 12.79
N PRO A 82 -4.09 1.33 13.48
CA PRO A 82 -5.32 1.91 12.94
C PRO A 82 -5.09 2.86 11.76
N HIS A 83 -3.85 3.21 11.48
CA HIS A 83 -3.46 4.10 10.38
C HIS A 83 -2.88 3.36 9.17
N ALA A 84 -2.60 2.07 9.27
CA ALA A 84 -2.04 1.27 8.19
C ALA A 84 -3.11 0.92 7.14
N ASP A 85 -3.23 1.71 6.08
CA ASP A 85 -4.28 1.57 5.07
C ASP A 85 -3.95 0.47 4.05
N ILE A 86 -2.72 0.43 3.56
CA ILE A 86 -2.32 -0.46 2.46
C ILE A 86 -1.01 -1.18 2.84
N LEU A 87 -0.94 -2.48 2.62
CA LEU A 87 0.33 -3.22 2.67
C LEU A 87 0.96 -3.20 1.28
N PHE A 88 2.07 -2.47 1.13
CA PHE A 88 2.82 -2.34 -0.11
C PHE A 88 3.72 -3.52 -0.39
N HIS A 89 3.86 -3.90 -1.66
CA HIS A 89 4.66 -5.01 -2.19
C HIS A 89 4.80 -6.19 -1.19
N PRO A 90 3.66 -6.87 -0.92
CA PRO A 90 3.50 -7.75 0.26
C PRO A 90 4.45 -8.93 0.35
N THR A 91 5.12 -9.32 -0.74
CA THR A 91 6.11 -10.40 -0.73
C THR A 91 7.54 -9.90 -0.88
N GLY A 92 7.72 -8.61 -1.19
CA GLY A 92 9.01 -7.97 -1.36
C GLY A 92 9.88 -8.54 -2.48
N ARG A 93 9.30 -9.35 -3.39
CA ARG A 93 10.06 -9.91 -4.51
C ARG A 93 10.55 -8.83 -5.47
N LYS A 94 11.65 -9.14 -6.16
CA LYS A 94 12.11 -8.43 -7.36
C LYS A 94 12.50 -9.45 -8.41
N ILE A 95 11.74 -9.53 -9.49
CA ILE A 95 11.89 -10.52 -10.56
C ILE A 95 13.32 -10.48 -11.11
N GLY A 96 13.99 -11.64 -11.10
CA GLY A 96 15.38 -11.77 -11.53
C GLY A 96 16.44 -11.19 -10.60
N LYS A 97 16.05 -10.60 -9.45
CA LYS A 97 16.98 -9.94 -8.51
C LYS A 97 16.88 -10.43 -7.07
N ARG A 98 15.67 -10.65 -6.60
CA ARG A 98 15.40 -11.09 -5.21
C ARG A 98 14.14 -11.91 -5.15
N GLU A 99 14.23 -13.10 -4.59
CA GLU A 99 13.07 -13.92 -4.29
C GLU A 99 12.17 -13.23 -3.24
N ALA A 100 10.90 -13.64 -3.21
CA ALA A 100 10.01 -13.26 -2.12
C ALA A 100 10.60 -13.69 -0.78
N TYR A 101 10.47 -12.85 0.25
CA TYR A 101 10.79 -13.32 1.59
C TYR A 101 9.80 -14.38 2.05
N ASP A 102 10.22 -15.21 3.00
CA ASP A 102 9.39 -16.31 3.50
C ASP A 102 8.28 -15.76 4.39
N VAL A 103 7.04 -15.80 3.90
CA VAL A 103 5.85 -15.26 4.57
C VAL A 103 4.64 -16.15 4.33
N ASP A 104 3.77 -16.27 5.33
CA ASP A 104 2.47 -16.92 5.19
C ASP A 104 1.44 -15.94 4.60
N MET A 105 1.26 -15.98 3.28
CA MET A 105 0.31 -15.10 2.62
C MET A 105 -1.15 -15.39 2.97
N ASP A 106 -1.51 -16.60 3.40
CA ASP A 106 -2.87 -16.88 3.88
C ASP A 106 -3.13 -16.17 5.20
N ALA A 107 -2.17 -16.20 6.12
CA ALA A 107 -2.25 -15.46 7.37
C ALA A 107 -2.27 -13.94 7.14
N VAL A 108 -1.48 -13.43 6.19
CA VAL A 108 -1.49 -12.00 5.81
C VAL A 108 -2.84 -11.60 5.22
N ILE A 109 -3.42 -12.41 4.31
CA ILE A 109 -4.73 -12.15 3.72
C ILE A 109 -5.83 -12.19 4.79
N ALA A 110 -5.79 -13.16 5.70
CA ALA A 110 -6.73 -13.22 6.81
C ALA A 110 -6.65 -11.98 7.70
N ALA A 111 -5.44 -11.55 8.07
CA ALA A 111 -5.22 -10.33 8.83
C ALA A 111 -5.67 -9.07 8.07
N ALA A 112 -5.45 -9.00 6.75
CA ALA A 112 -5.94 -7.90 5.91
C ALA A 112 -7.46 -7.76 5.98
N ARG A 113 -8.17 -8.89 5.91
CA ARG A 113 -9.64 -8.94 6.06
C ARG A 113 -10.09 -8.46 7.45
N GLU A 114 -9.42 -8.93 8.51
CA GLU A 114 -9.79 -8.59 9.90
C GLU A 114 -9.51 -7.12 10.22
N THR A 115 -8.40 -6.59 9.73
CA THR A 115 -7.96 -5.23 10.03
C THR A 115 -8.50 -4.19 9.04
N GLY A 116 -9.06 -4.61 7.91
CA GLY A 116 -9.46 -3.70 6.83
C GLY A 116 -8.29 -3.12 6.04
N THR A 117 -7.10 -3.72 6.14
CA THR A 117 -5.93 -3.29 5.36
C THR A 117 -6.08 -3.78 3.91
N VAL A 118 -5.82 -2.90 2.96
CA VAL A 118 -5.83 -3.20 1.53
C VAL A 118 -4.49 -3.81 1.12
N LEU A 119 -4.47 -4.68 0.13
CA LEU A 119 -3.22 -5.23 -0.40
C LEU A 119 -2.85 -4.55 -1.73
N GLU A 120 -1.58 -4.20 -1.88
CA GLU A 120 -1.07 -3.65 -3.13
C GLU A 120 -0.82 -4.73 -4.17
N LEU A 121 -1.10 -4.38 -5.42
CA LEU A 121 -0.49 -4.95 -6.60
C LEU A 121 0.43 -3.88 -7.18
N ASP A 122 1.69 -3.89 -6.76
CA ASP A 122 2.73 -3.05 -7.33
C ASP A 122 2.98 -3.46 -8.79
N ALA A 123 2.67 -2.55 -9.71
CA ALA A 123 2.79 -2.78 -11.15
C ALA A 123 4.19 -2.49 -11.71
N TYR A 124 5.17 -2.19 -10.85
CA TYR A 124 6.55 -2.02 -11.31
C TYR A 124 7.01 -3.31 -11.99
N PRO A 125 7.58 -3.26 -13.23
CA PRO A 125 7.83 -4.45 -14.05
C PRO A 125 8.73 -5.50 -13.40
N ASP A 126 9.65 -5.09 -12.51
CA ASP A 126 10.52 -6.03 -11.80
C ASP A 126 9.89 -6.53 -10.49
N ARG A 127 8.68 -6.08 -10.12
CA ARG A 127 7.96 -6.56 -8.93
C ARG A 127 6.75 -7.40 -9.31
N LEU A 128 5.71 -6.78 -9.90
CA LEU A 128 4.38 -7.37 -10.10
C LEU A 128 3.92 -8.11 -8.83
N ASP A 129 4.02 -7.42 -7.72
CA ASP A 129 3.77 -7.93 -6.37
C ASP A 129 2.51 -7.24 -5.79
N LEU A 130 1.43 -7.94 -5.73
CA LEU A 130 1.16 -9.39 -5.63
C LEU A 130 1.26 -10.14 -6.97
N ARG A 131 1.62 -11.44 -6.86
CA ARG A 131 1.38 -12.42 -7.93
C ARG A 131 -0.11 -12.65 -8.13
N ASP A 132 -0.47 -13.11 -9.34
CA ASP A 132 -1.84 -13.44 -9.74
C ASP A 132 -2.51 -14.45 -8.79
N GLU A 133 -1.79 -15.48 -8.32
CA GLU A 133 -2.30 -16.44 -7.34
C GLU A 133 -2.69 -15.79 -6.00
N HIS A 134 -1.90 -14.81 -5.52
CA HIS A 134 -2.19 -14.09 -4.28
C HIS A 134 -3.31 -13.06 -4.48
N VAL A 135 -3.37 -12.39 -5.63
CA VAL A 135 -4.50 -11.54 -6.02
C VAL A 135 -5.80 -12.33 -5.97
N ARG A 136 -5.83 -13.52 -6.60
CA ARG A 136 -7.00 -14.39 -6.61
C ARG A 136 -7.44 -14.80 -5.20
N ARG A 137 -6.48 -15.15 -4.33
CA ARG A 137 -6.76 -15.55 -2.93
C ARG A 137 -7.26 -14.38 -2.10
N ALA A 138 -6.69 -13.18 -2.27
CA ALA A 138 -7.13 -11.98 -1.59
C ALA A 138 -8.60 -11.65 -1.94
N ILE A 139 -8.93 -11.65 -3.24
CA ILE A 139 -10.29 -11.39 -3.73
C ILE A 139 -11.27 -12.45 -3.20
N ALA A 140 -10.91 -13.73 -3.28
CA ALA A 140 -11.74 -14.82 -2.78
C ALA A 140 -12.01 -14.70 -1.26
N ALA A 141 -11.08 -14.10 -0.51
CA ALA A 141 -11.25 -13.79 0.91
C ALA A 141 -12.03 -12.49 1.18
N GLY A 142 -12.40 -11.73 0.13
CA GLY A 142 -13.07 -10.44 0.24
C GLY A 142 -12.14 -9.29 0.61
N VAL A 143 -10.83 -9.44 0.40
CA VAL A 143 -9.84 -8.39 0.62
C VAL A 143 -9.67 -7.59 -0.67
N PRO A 144 -9.95 -6.27 -0.67
CA PRO A 144 -9.75 -5.44 -1.84
C PRO A 144 -8.25 -5.22 -2.12
N ILE A 145 -7.95 -4.90 -3.37
CA ILE A 145 -6.60 -4.52 -3.79
C ILE A 145 -6.54 -3.09 -4.32
N VAL A 146 -5.34 -2.53 -4.37
CA VAL A 146 -5.00 -1.37 -5.19
C VAL A 146 -3.99 -1.79 -6.25
N VAL A 147 -4.00 -1.12 -7.40
CA VAL A 147 -3.02 -1.32 -8.47
C VAL A 147 -2.31 0.00 -8.69
N ASP A 148 -1.05 0.07 -8.34
CA ASP A 148 -0.25 1.28 -8.46
C ASP A 148 1.12 1.02 -9.11
N SER A 149 2.01 1.99 -9.09
CA SER A 149 3.20 1.96 -9.94
C SER A 149 4.52 1.96 -9.17
N ASP A 150 4.52 2.15 -7.87
CA ASP A 150 5.77 2.46 -7.11
C ASP A 150 6.65 3.49 -7.88
N ALA A 151 5.99 4.56 -8.39
CA ALA A 151 6.59 5.46 -9.36
C ALA A 151 7.72 6.31 -8.76
N HIS A 152 8.91 6.24 -9.37
CA HIS A 152 10.08 7.03 -9.03
C HIS A 152 10.42 8.05 -10.15
N SER A 153 9.66 8.05 -11.23
CA SER A 153 9.70 9.02 -12.33
C SER A 153 8.33 9.14 -13.00
N VAL A 154 8.16 10.13 -13.87
CA VAL A 154 6.89 10.37 -14.56
C VAL A 154 6.52 9.21 -15.48
N GLU A 155 7.50 8.58 -16.12
CA GLU A 155 7.33 7.44 -17.03
C GLU A 155 6.72 6.23 -16.31
N HIS A 156 7.05 6.05 -15.01
CA HIS A 156 6.54 4.94 -14.21
C HIS A 156 5.04 5.03 -13.94
N LEU A 157 4.42 6.20 -14.08
CA LEU A 157 2.97 6.37 -13.89
C LEU A 157 2.13 5.58 -14.90
N ALA A 158 2.73 5.10 -16.00
CA ALA A 158 2.05 4.25 -16.98
C ALA A 158 1.94 2.77 -16.57
N PHE A 159 2.79 2.30 -15.65
CA PHE A 159 2.91 0.88 -15.30
C PHE A 159 1.61 0.21 -14.83
N PRO A 160 0.72 0.85 -14.06
CA PRO A 160 -0.56 0.23 -13.72
C PRO A 160 -1.37 -0.17 -14.96
N ARG A 161 -1.37 0.67 -16.00
CA ARG A 161 -2.06 0.38 -17.27
C ARG A 161 -1.31 -0.66 -18.10
N GLU A 162 0.02 -0.59 -18.13
CA GLU A 162 0.84 -1.42 -19.02
C GLU A 162 1.07 -2.83 -18.48
N HIS A 163 1.12 -2.99 -17.16
CA HIS A 163 1.46 -4.25 -16.49
C HIS A 163 0.45 -4.64 -15.41
N GLY A 164 -0.01 -3.68 -14.60
CA GLY A 164 -0.83 -3.95 -13.41
C GLY A 164 -2.21 -4.50 -13.77
N VAL A 165 -2.87 -3.92 -14.77
CA VAL A 165 -4.22 -4.38 -15.21
C VAL A 165 -4.19 -5.84 -15.67
N ASP A 166 -3.19 -6.23 -16.45
CA ASP A 166 -3.08 -7.61 -16.92
C ASP A 166 -2.76 -8.57 -15.77
N GLN A 167 -1.90 -8.17 -14.84
CA GLN A 167 -1.61 -8.95 -13.65
C GLN A 167 -2.86 -9.11 -12.77
N ALA A 168 -3.64 -8.06 -12.55
CA ALA A 168 -4.91 -8.12 -11.83
C ALA A 168 -5.91 -9.06 -12.50
N ARG A 169 -6.06 -8.98 -13.83
CA ARG A 169 -6.92 -9.87 -14.63
C ARG A 169 -6.50 -11.33 -14.55
N ARG A 170 -5.20 -11.63 -14.54
CA ARG A 170 -4.67 -12.99 -14.33
C ARG A 170 -5.09 -13.54 -12.95
N GLY A 171 -5.17 -12.68 -11.94
CA GLY A 171 -5.72 -13.00 -10.62
C GLY A 171 -7.25 -12.96 -10.55
N TRP A 172 -7.93 -12.79 -11.70
CA TRP A 172 -9.39 -12.71 -11.84
C TRP A 172 -10.02 -11.50 -11.15
N ALA A 173 -9.26 -10.44 -10.91
CA ALA A 173 -9.80 -9.19 -10.38
C ALA A 173 -10.74 -8.50 -11.37
N THR A 174 -11.80 -7.95 -10.83
CA THR A 174 -12.73 -7.06 -11.51
C THR A 174 -12.57 -5.63 -10.98
N ALA A 175 -13.20 -4.66 -11.62
CA ALA A 175 -13.21 -3.28 -11.12
C ALA A 175 -13.81 -3.15 -9.69
N ALA A 176 -14.67 -4.08 -9.29
CA ALA A 176 -15.25 -4.08 -7.95
C ALA A 176 -14.22 -4.42 -6.85
N ASP A 177 -13.20 -5.21 -7.21
CA ASP A 177 -12.15 -5.68 -6.31
C ASP A 177 -11.00 -4.68 -6.16
N VAL A 178 -10.88 -3.71 -7.10
CA VAL A 178 -9.79 -2.75 -7.18
C VAL A 178 -10.24 -1.39 -6.67
N LEU A 179 -9.76 -0.95 -5.51
CA LEU A 179 -10.25 0.29 -4.87
C LEU A 179 -9.96 1.54 -5.68
N ASN A 180 -8.82 1.65 -6.33
CA ASN A 180 -8.46 2.83 -7.10
C ASN A 180 -9.11 2.92 -8.49
N THR A 181 -10.11 2.08 -8.78
CA THR A 181 -11.08 2.30 -9.86
C THR A 181 -12.24 3.21 -9.43
N ARG A 182 -12.36 3.51 -8.12
CA ARG A 182 -13.44 4.30 -7.53
C ARG A 182 -13.12 5.79 -7.58
N PRO A 183 -14.13 6.67 -7.50
CA PRO A 183 -13.91 8.09 -7.23
C PRO A 183 -13.09 8.30 -5.96
N ALA A 184 -12.31 9.39 -5.90
CA ALA A 184 -11.36 9.63 -4.80
C ALA A 184 -12.01 9.63 -3.40
N ASP A 185 -13.21 10.19 -3.27
CA ASP A 185 -13.91 10.22 -1.98
C ASP A 185 -14.36 8.81 -1.55
N ASP A 186 -14.79 7.96 -2.50
CA ASP A 186 -15.19 6.57 -2.24
C ASP A 186 -13.95 5.69 -1.94
N PHE A 187 -12.83 5.97 -2.61
CA PHE A 187 -11.55 5.35 -2.32
C PHE A 187 -11.13 5.63 -0.88
N LEU A 188 -11.10 6.90 -0.48
CA LEU A 188 -10.72 7.31 0.87
C LEU A 188 -11.66 6.77 1.95
N ALA A 189 -12.97 6.70 1.66
CA ALA A 189 -13.95 6.13 2.58
C ALA A 189 -13.78 4.60 2.76
N ALA A 190 -13.22 3.92 1.77
CA ALA A 190 -12.96 2.49 1.82
C ALA A 190 -11.65 2.11 2.53
N LEU A 191 -10.75 3.08 2.75
CA LEU A 191 -9.54 2.87 3.54
C LEU A 191 -9.87 2.72 5.03
N LYS A 192 -8.93 2.19 5.78
CA LYS A 192 -9.07 1.87 7.20
C LYS A 192 -9.59 3.05 8.02
N GLY A 193 -10.66 2.80 8.72
CA GLY A 193 -11.27 3.80 9.60
C GLY A 193 -12.29 4.71 8.92
N GLY A 194 -12.65 4.47 7.65
CA GLY A 194 -13.70 5.26 6.96
C GLY A 194 -13.48 6.76 7.13
N ARG A 195 -12.24 7.22 6.97
CA ARG A 195 -11.86 8.60 7.33
C ARG A 195 -12.55 9.58 6.41
N ALA A 196 -13.80 9.93 6.75
CA ALA A 196 -14.36 11.18 6.32
C ALA A 196 -13.48 12.31 6.90
N ARG A 197 -12.35 12.58 6.26
CA ARG A 197 -11.56 13.75 6.61
C ARG A 197 -12.37 14.98 6.21
N PRO A 198 -12.46 15.97 7.10
CA PRO A 198 -13.18 17.20 6.76
C PRO A 198 -12.62 17.74 5.45
N ARG A 199 -13.50 18.04 4.50
CA ARG A 199 -13.14 18.77 3.28
C ARG A 199 -12.51 20.09 3.73
N ARG A 200 -11.18 20.19 3.61
CA ARG A 200 -10.44 21.42 3.85
C ARG A 200 -10.39 22.25 2.58
#